data_6c2f4e62c3afc6786818c89f16f7f919
#
_entry.id   6c2f4e62c3afc6786818c89f16f7f919
#
_cell.length_a   1.000
_cell.length_b   1.000
_cell.length_c   1.000
_cell.angle_alpha   90.00
_cell.angle_beta   90.00
_cell.angle_gamma   90.00
#
_symmetry.space_group_name_H-M   'P 1'
#
loop_
_entity.id
_entity.type
_entity.pdbx_description
1 polymer ?
#
loop_
_entity_poly.entity_id
_entity_poly.type
_entity_poly.pdbx_seq_one_letter_code
_entity_poly.pdbx_strand_id
1 'polypeptide(L)'
;TMLPHVINHYKDLVDEIYVVVYQQTKDDGILDKIKKLGITPYKVVTEPKFNWEKVTELYNLVKKTKPNEWWVVSDDDEFHVYPKPLQEMINDCEENGYEFITGGFIDRIGEDGIFPKVNKKTNIWKTFPNAGFFRYPLSQACPNKCCVMKGRVEVTHGQHYGIIKGKHIWGKENLNHPLRYPPGRGEGFIQVHHFKWDSTVLERLKEVSRTKKVYTFWKEYQKMYNAIKDSNWKIDISKKEFFIERLQKNPSEHWEYTKWNRLLKKIIAV
;
A
#
# COMPACT_ATOMS: atom_id res chain seq x y z
N THR A 1 10.93 -12.11 -1.67
CA THR A 1 10.01 -11.18 -2.36
C THR A 1 8.58 -11.46 -1.91
N MET A 2 7.77 -10.43 -1.82
CA MET A 2 6.36 -10.53 -1.40
C MET A 2 5.42 -10.99 -2.52
N LEU A 3 5.82 -10.89 -3.78
CA LEU A 3 4.98 -11.16 -4.95
C LEU A 3 4.19 -12.48 -4.90
N PRO A 4 4.76 -13.66 -4.51
CA PRO A 4 3.97 -14.90 -4.42
C PRO A 4 2.80 -14.79 -3.43
N HIS A 5 3.00 -14.05 -2.35
CA HIS A 5 1.99 -13.86 -1.32
C HIS A 5 0.89 -12.91 -1.80
N VAL A 6 1.26 -11.83 -2.52
CA VAL A 6 0.31 -10.88 -3.13
C VAL A 6 -0.58 -11.58 -4.15
N ILE A 7 0.01 -12.36 -5.07
CA ILE A 7 -0.77 -13.11 -6.05
C ILE A 7 -1.75 -14.07 -5.37
N ASN A 8 -1.26 -14.80 -4.36
CA ASN A 8 -2.12 -15.73 -3.62
C ASN A 8 -3.25 -15.02 -2.85
N HIS A 9 -3.01 -13.79 -2.40
CA HIS A 9 -4.01 -12.99 -1.68
C HIS A 9 -5.14 -12.51 -2.60
N TYR A 10 -4.81 -12.09 -3.82
CA TYR A 10 -5.79 -11.48 -4.73
C TYR A 10 -6.44 -12.45 -5.72
N LYS A 11 -5.85 -13.62 -5.99
CA LYS A 11 -6.32 -14.54 -7.05
C LYS A 11 -7.77 -14.98 -6.92
N ASP A 12 -8.30 -15.04 -5.69
CA ASP A 12 -9.68 -15.45 -5.42
C ASP A 12 -10.62 -14.24 -5.21
N LEU A 13 -10.08 -13.03 -5.32
CA LEU A 13 -10.83 -11.77 -5.14
C LEU A 13 -11.11 -11.04 -6.45
N VAL A 14 -10.38 -11.36 -7.51
CA VAL A 14 -10.46 -10.68 -8.81
C VAL A 14 -10.43 -11.70 -9.94
N ASP A 15 -11.04 -11.36 -11.07
CA ASP A 15 -11.13 -12.22 -12.24
C ASP A 15 -9.78 -12.34 -12.99
N GLU A 16 -9.01 -11.25 -13.02
CA GLU A 16 -7.73 -11.15 -13.73
C GLU A 16 -6.70 -10.38 -12.93
N ILE A 17 -5.43 -10.78 -13.04
CA ILE A 17 -4.29 -10.09 -12.42
C ILE A 17 -3.32 -9.62 -13.49
N TYR A 18 -3.08 -8.31 -13.55
CA TYR A 18 -2.12 -7.67 -14.44
C TYR A 18 -0.85 -7.33 -13.67
N VAL A 19 0.24 -8.00 -13.95
CA VAL A 19 1.53 -7.73 -13.34
C VAL A 19 2.34 -6.80 -14.24
N VAL A 20 2.67 -5.63 -13.73
CA VAL A 20 3.59 -4.68 -14.35
C VAL A 20 4.93 -4.76 -13.65
N VAL A 21 5.99 -4.92 -14.40
CA VAL A 21 7.35 -4.97 -13.86
C VAL A 21 8.06 -3.67 -14.16
N TYR A 22 8.50 -3.00 -13.11
CA TYR A 22 9.40 -1.86 -13.19
C TYR A 22 10.76 -2.27 -12.59
N GLN A 23 11.80 -2.27 -13.41
CA GLN A 23 13.13 -2.72 -13.01
C GLN A 23 14.20 -1.67 -13.36
N GLN A 24 15.27 -1.63 -12.58
CA GLN A 24 16.36 -0.67 -12.83
C GLN A 24 17.39 -1.21 -13.84
N THR A 25 17.56 -2.53 -13.87
CA THR A 25 18.44 -3.21 -14.84
C THR A 25 17.74 -4.44 -15.40
N LYS A 26 18.13 -4.86 -16.61
CA LYS A 26 17.58 -6.08 -17.21
C LYS A 26 18.04 -7.36 -16.52
N ASP A 27 19.12 -7.29 -15.77
CA ASP A 27 19.82 -8.44 -15.18
C ASP A 27 19.56 -8.62 -13.68
N ASP A 28 18.54 -8.00 -13.13
CA ASP A 28 18.20 -8.12 -11.70
C ASP A 28 17.50 -9.44 -11.33
N GLY A 29 17.20 -10.28 -12.32
CA GLY A 29 16.59 -11.60 -12.16
C GLY A 29 15.10 -11.55 -11.74
N ILE A 30 14.46 -10.38 -11.78
CA ILE A 30 13.04 -10.25 -11.43
C ILE A 30 12.17 -11.02 -12.41
N LEU A 31 12.41 -10.88 -13.71
CA LEU A 31 11.62 -11.56 -14.74
C LEU A 31 11.69 -13.08 -14.64
N ASP A 32 12.86 -13.62 -14.33
CA ASP A 32 13.01 -15.08 -14.10
C ASP A 32 12.24 -15.55 -12.87
N LYS A 33 12.22 -14.75 -11.81
CA LYS A 33 11.43 -15.05 -10.61
C LYS A 33 9.93 -15.04 -10.91
N ILE A 34 9.45 -14.06 -11.67
CA ILE A 34 8.06 -13.94 -12.09
C ILE A 34 7.66 -15.11 -12.99
N LYS A 35 8.49 -15.46 -13.98
CA LYS A 35 8.27 -16.59 -14.85
C LYS A 35 8.18 -17.93 -14.09
N LYS A 36 9.02 -18.13 -13.06
CA LYS A 36 8.96 -19.31 -12.18
C LYS A 36 7.66 -19.40 -11.35
N LEU A 37 6.91 -18.32 -11.25
CA LEU A 37 5.57 -18.30 -10.63
C LEU A 37 4.45 -18.57 -11.64
N GLY A 38 4.79 -18.86 -12.92
CA GLY A 38 3.80 -19.04 -13.99
C GLY A 38 3.14 -17.75 -14.47
N ILE A 39 3.72 -16.59 -14.15
CA ILE A 39 3.15 -15.28 -14.47
C ILE A 39 3.86 -14.69 -15.68
N THR A 40 3.07 -14.23 -16.64
CA THR A 40 3.55 -13.40 -17.75
C THR A 40 3.27 -11.94 -17.43
N PRO A 41 4.31 -11.08 -17.32
CA PRO A 41 4.08 -9.67 -17.11
C PRO A 41 3.27 -9.04 -18.24
N TYR A 42 2.27 -8.24 -17.89
CA TYR A 42 1.52 -7.43 -18.86
C TYR A 42 2.43 -6.40 -19.54
N LYS A 43 3.31 -5.78 -18.76
CA LYS A 43 4.30 -4.81 -19.24
C LYS A 43 5.57 -4.85 -18.41
N VAL A 44 6.70 -4.65 -19.08
CA VAL A 44 8.02 -4.52 -18.44
C VAL A 44 8.61 -3.18 -18.84
N VAL A 45 9.07 -2.43 -17.86
CA VAL A 45 9.78 -1.16 -18.05
C VAL A 45 11.13 -1.24 -17.36
N THR A 46 12.17 -0.86 -18.06
CA THR A 46 13.54 -0.79 -17.52
C THR A 46 14.02 0.64 -17.58
N GLU A 47 14.30 1.22 -16.43
CA GLU A 47 14.89 2.55 -16.29
C GLU A 47 15.98 2.54 -15.22
N PRO A 48 17.12 3.20 -15.44
CA PRO A 48 18.27 3.11 -14.52
C PRO A 48 18.02 3.75 -13.16
N LYS A 49 16.95 4.51 -13.02
CA LYS A 49 16.54 5.17 -11.78
C LYS A 49 15.06 5.00 -11.57
N PHE A 50 14.66 4.87 -10.31
CA PHE A 50 13.24 4.83 -9.97
C PHE A 50 12.57 6.16 -10.33
N ASN A 51 11.50 6.09 -11.11
CA ASN A 51 10.72 7.22 -11.58
C ASN A 51 9.25 7.03 -11.18
N TRP A 52 8.79 7.83 -10.21
CA TRP A 52 7.40 7.80 -9.71
C TRP A 52 6.37 8.10 -10.78
N GLU A 53 6.68 9.08 -11.62
CA GLU A 53 5.79 9.52 -12.69
C GLU A 53 5.53 8.35 -13.62
N LYS A 54 6.61 7.64 -13.97
CA LYS A 54 6.52 6.47 -14.85
C LYS A 54 5.74 5.32 -14.23
N VAL A 55 5.95 5.04 -12.96
CA VAL A 55 5.16 4.01 -12.24
C VAL A 55 3.69 4.40 -12.21
N THR A 56 3.37 5.66 -11.92
CA THR A 56 2.01 6.19 -11.92
C THR A 56 1.36 6.10 -13.29
N GLU A 57 2.08 6.48 -14.35
CA GLU A 57 1.64 6.31 -15.74
C GLU A 57 1.28 4.86 -16.06
N LEU A 58 2.09 3.91 -15.59
CA LEU A 58 1.84 2.49 -15.84
C LEU A 58 0.54 2.00 -15.21
N TYR A 59 0.27 2.36 -13.95
CA TYR A 59 -1.01 2.06 -13.31
C TYR A 59 -2.19 2.65 -14.09
N ASN A 60 -2.09 3.91 -14.46
CA ASN A 60 -3.16 4.60 -15.20
C ASN A 60 -3.34 4.01 -16.60
N LEU A 61 -2.25 3.65 -17.27
CA LEU A 61 -2.28 3.04 -18.61
C LEU A 61 -3.01 1.70 -18.60
N VAL A 62 -2.66 0.82 -17.65
CA VAL A 62 -3.26 -0.52 -17.56
C VAL A 62 -4.75 -0.42 -17.29
N LYS A 63 -5.15 0.37 -16.31
CA LYS A 63 -6.57 0.56 -15.96
C LYS A 63 -7.42 1.11 -17.11
N LYS A 64 -6.85 2.02 -17.91
CA LYS A 64 -7.55 2.62 -19.06
C LYS A 64 -7.90 1.62 -20.16
N THR A 65 -7.34 0.42 -20.15
CA THR A 65 -7.72 -0.63 -21.11
C THR A 65 -9.17 -1.10 -20.94
N LYS A 66 -9.67 -1.02 -19.70
CA LYS A 66 -11.05 -1.33 -19.32
C LYS A 66 -11.63 -0.21 -18.46
N PRO A 67 -11.98 0.95 -19.04
CA PRO A 67 -12.23 2.20 -18.32
C PRO A 67 -13.46 2.17 -17.40
N ASN A 68 -14.43 1.33 -17.70
CA ASN A 68 -15.69 1.20 -16.97
C ASN A 68 -15.69 0.06 -15.94
N GLU A 69 -14.70 -0.82 -16.00
CA GLU A 69 -14.57 -1.90 -15.04
C GLU A 69 -13.93 -1.42 -13.74
N TRP A 70 -14.17 -2.17 -12.67
CA TRP A 70 -13.55 -1.94 -11.39
C TRP A 70 -12.18 -2.62 -11.31
N TRP A 71 -11.22 -1.90 -10.77
CA TRP A 71 -9.84 -2.34 -10.61
C TRP A 71 -9.43 -2.29 -9.16
N VAL A 72 -8.81 -3.35 -8.67
CA VAL A 72 -8.02 -3.33 -7.45
C VAL A 72 -6.60 -2.94 -7.82
N VAL A 73 -6.04 -1.94 -7.14
CA VAL A 73 -4.69 -1.44 -7.39
C VAL A 73 -3.84 -1.61 -6.14
N SER A 74 -2.73 -2.32 -6.25
CA SER A 74 -1.88 -2.67 -5.12
C SER A 74 -0.41 -2.70 -5.54
N ASP A 75 0.48 -2.25 -4.67
CA ASP A 75 1.91 -2.52 -4.78
C ASP A 75 2.20 -3.96 -4.32
N ASP A 76 3.39 -4.48 -4.60
CA ASP A 76 3.74 -5.88 -4.35
C ASP A 76 3.98 -6.23 -2.86
N ASP A 77 3.84 -5.26 -1.97
CA ASP A 77 3.94 -5.41 -0.51
C ASP A 77 2.67 -4.94 0.24
N GLU A 78 1.56 -4.69 -0.49
CA GLU A 78 0.29 -4.19 0.04
C GLU A 78 -0.82 -5.24 -0.08
N PHE A 79 -1.49 -5.52 1.03
CA PHE A 79 -2.55 -6.52 1.15
C PHE A 79 -3.82 -5.86 1.67
N HIS A 80 -4.83 -5.76 0.82
CA HIS A 80 -6.10 -5.13 1.19
C HIS A 80 -6.96 -6.09 1.98
N VAL A 81 -7.46 -5.64 3.13
CA VAL A 81 -8.49 -6.31 3.90
C VAL A 81 -9.73 -5.44 3.88
N TYR A 82 -10.82 -6.00 3.38
CA TYR A 82 -12.06 -5.28 3.15
C TYR A 82 -13.00 -5.42 4.35
N PRO A 83 -13.72 -4.36 4.77
CA PRO A 83 -14.63 -4.40 5.90
C PRO A 83 -15.89 -5.24 5.62
N LYS A 84 -16.21 -5.49 4.35
CA LYS A 84 -17.26 -6.37 3.85
C LYS A 84 -16.89 -6.91 2.47
N PRO A 85 -17.63 -7.87 1.90
CA PRO A 85 -17.33 -8.40 0.57
C PRO A 85 -17.11 -7.31 -0.47
N LEU A 86 -16.05 -7.43 -1.27
CA LEU A 86 -15.65 -6.41 -2.24
C LEU A 86 -16.76 -6.07 -3.22
N GLN A 87 -17.53 -7.07 -3.66
CA GLN A 87 -18.66 -6.85 -4.59
C GLN A 87 -19.76 -5.99 -3.95
N GLU A 88 -20.04 -6.16 -2.65
CA GLU A 88 -21.01 -5.30 -1.96
C GLU A 88 -20.52 -3.84 -1.89
N MET A 89 -19.22 -3.64 -1.66
CA MET A 89 -18.62 -2.30 -1.67
C MET A 89 -18.73 -1.65 -3.05
N ILE A 90 -18.51 -2.43 -4.10
CA ILE A 90 -18.66 -1.97 -5.49
C ILE A 90 -20.11 -1.60 -5.78
N ASN A 91 -21.06 -2.43 -5.39
CA ASN A 91 -22.50 -2.17 -5.58
C ASN A 91 -22.92 -0.88 -4.87
N ASP A 92 -22.49 -0.68 -3.62
CA ASP A 92 -22.75 0.57 -2.89
C ASP A 92 -22.18 1.79 -3.63
N CYS A 93 -21.00 1.66 -4.25
CA CYS A 93 -20.43 2.73 -5.04
C CYS A 93 -21.23 3.03 -6.30
N GLU A 94 -21.67 2.00 -7.03
CA GLU A 94 -22.49 2.15 -8.24
C GLU A 94 -23.83 2.84 -7.91
N GLU A 95 -24.50 2.40 -6.85
CA GLU A 95 -25.79 2.97 -6.40
C GLU A 95 -25.66 4.45 -6.01
N ASN A 96 -24.50 4.85 -5.48
CA ASN A 96 -24.27 6.22 -4.99
C ASN A 96 -23.43 7.07 -5.97
N GLY A 97 -23.08 6.55 -7.13
CA GLY A 97 -22.32 7.28 -8.14
C GLY A 97 -20.84 7.50 -7.80
N TYR A 98 -20.27 6.68 -6.96
CA TYR A 98 -18.85 6.74 -6.60
C TYR A 98 -18.00 5.98 -7.61
N GLU A 99 -16.80 6.45 -7.85
CA GLU A 99 -15.91 5.89 -8.86
C GLU A 99 -14.63 5.30 -8.30
N PHE A 100 -14.34 5.49 -6.99
CA PHE A 100 -13.20 4.87 -6.33
C PHE A 100 -13.39 4.78 -4.82
N ILE A 101 -12.67 3.86 -4.20
CA ILE A 101 -12.66 3.59 -2.77
C ILE A 101 -11.23 3.72 -2.29
N THR A 102 -11.05 4.48 -1.21
CA THR A 102 -9.75 4.62 -0.56
C THR A 102 -9.65 3.74 0.66
N GLY A 103 -8.43 3.42 1.03
CA GLY A 103 -8.07 2.72 2.24
C GLY A 103 -7.00 3.46 3.03
N GLY A 104 -6.63 2.89 4.15
CA GLY A 104 -5.58 3.42 4.99
C GLY A 104 -4.48 2.40 5.25
N PHE A 105 -3.22 2.85 5.26
CA PHE A 105 -2.09 2.00 5.56
C PHE A 105 -2.10 1.52 7.00
N ILE A 106 -1.82 0.24 7.16
CA ILE A 106 -1.50 -0.40 8.42
C ILE A 106 -0.13 -1.05 8.25
N ASP A 107 0.89 -0.47 8.85
CA ASP A 107 2.25 -1.01 8.78
C ASP A 107 2.33 -2.32 9.55
N ARG A 108 2.98 -3.33 8.96
CA ARG A 108 3.18 -4.64 9.57
C ARG A 108 4.64 -4.84 9.93
N ILE A 109 4.91 -5.28 11.17
CA ILE A 109 6.26 -5.47 11.70
C ILE A 109 6.38 -6.79 12.45
N GLY A 110 7.57 -7.36 12.46
CA GLY A 110 7.88 -8.59 13.17
C GLY A 110 7.78 -8.46 14.69
N GLU A 111 8.01 -9.58 15.38
CA GLU A 111 8.09 -9.63 16.83
C GLU A 111 9.12 -8.61 17.32
N ASP A 112 8.88 -7.97 18.46
CA ASP A 112 9.76 -6.97 19.07
C ASP A 112 10.22 -5.82 18.15
N GLY A 113 9.48 -5.60 17.03
CA GLY A 113 9.80 -4.54 16.07
C GLY A 113 10.93 -4.87 15.10
N ILE A 114 11.34 -6.13 15.00
CA ILE A 114 12.39 -6.59 14.07
C ILE A 114 11.88 -6.67 12.61
N PHE A 115 12.81 -6.73 11.67
CA PHE A 115 12.55 -6.88 10.22
C PHE A 115 12.74 -8.33 9.78
N PRO A 116 11.65 -9.13 9.64
CA PRO A 116 11.76 -10.56 9.37
C PRO A 116 12.27 -10.85 7.95
N LYS A 117 12.93 -12.01 7.79
CA LYS A 117 13.20 -12.56 6.45
C LYS A 117 11.94 -13.21 5.88
N VAL A 118 11.68 -12.95 4.61
CA VAL A 118 10.51 -13.47 3.89
C VAL A 118 10.97 -14.34 2.71
N ASN A 119 10.30 -15.47 2.56
CA ASN A 119 10.42 -16.34 1.38
C ASN A 119 9.04 -16.85 0.97
N LYS A 120 8.94 -17.58 -0.15
CA LYS A 120 7.65 -18.07 -0.70
C LYS A 120 6.85 -19.00 0.21
N LYS A 121 7.47 -19.59 1.25
CA LYS A 121 6.82 -20.48 2.23
C LYS A 121 6.47 -19.76 3.54
N THR A 122 6.88 -18.51 3.71
CA THR A 122 6.64 -17.73 4.92
C THR A 122 5.16 -17.48 5.11
N ASN A 123 4.62 -17.75 6.30
CA ASN A 123 3.31 -17.24 6.65
C ASN A 123 3.47 -15.78 7.10
N ILE A 124 3.25 -14.83 6.18
CA ILE A 124 3.50 -13.40 6.43
C ILE A 124 2.69 -12.85 7.59
N TRP A 125 1.43 -13.29 7.76
CA TRP A 125 0.57 -12.81 8.83
C TRP A 125 1.07 -13.22 10.22
N LYS A 126 1.61 -14.43 10.36
CA LYS A 126 2.25 -14.90 11.59
C LYS A 126 3.63 -14.29 11.81
N THR A 127 4.37 -14.06 10.73
CA THR A 127 5.75 -13.54 10.78
C THR A 127 5.77 -12.04 11.12
N PHE A 128 4.73 -11.31 10.74
CA PHE A 128 4.53 -9.90 11.08
C PHE A 128 3.32 -9.71 11.99
N PRO A 129 3.38 -10.16 13.25
CA PRO A 129 2.21 -10.19 14.13
C PRO A 129 1.76 -8.80 14.58
N ASN A 130 2.66 -7.84 14.60
CA ASN A 130 2.35 -6.50 15.06
C ASN A 130 1.87 -5.62 13.90
N ALA A 131 0.81 -4.88 14.14
CA ALA A 131 0.23 -3.94 13.21
C ALA A 131 0.16 -2.56 13.83
N GLY A 132 0.49 -1.52 13.08
CA GLY A 132 0.53 -0.18 13.62
C GLY A 132 0.53 0.89 12.56
N PHE A 133 0.75 2.11 13.01
CA PHE A 133 0.80 3.27 12.17
C PHE A 133 2.08 4.05 12.49
N PHE A 134 3.22 3.50 12.10
CA PHE A 134 4.51 4.08 12.42
C PHE A 134 5.21 4.77 11.24
N ARG A 135 4.86 4.45 10.01
CA ARG A 135 5.45 5.10 8.83
C ARG A 135 5.22 6.60 8.83
N TYR A 136 4.00 7.06 9.14
CA TYR A 136 3.71 8.49 9.18
C TYR A 136 4.48 9.22 10.29
N PRO A 137 4.45 8.82 11.57
CA PRO A 137 5.28 9.45 12.59
C PRO A 137 6.77 9.48 12.26
N LEU A 138 7.29 8.42 11.62
CA LEU A 138 8.70 8.36 11.23
C LEU A 138 9.07 9.29 10.08
N SER A 139 8.20 9.49 9.10
CA SER A 139 8.57 10.13 7.83
C SER A 139 7.59 11.17 7.31
N GLN A 140 6.41 11.27 7.91
CA GLN A 140 5.27 12.05 7.41
C GLN A 140 4.72 11.56 6.06
N ALA A 141 4.96 10.29 5.71
CA ALA A 141 4.41 9.69 4.50
C ALA A 141 2.88 9.64 4.55
N CYS A 142 2.23 9.89 3.42
CA CYS A 142 0.76 9.87 3.34
C CYS A 142 0.20 8.49 3.72
N PRO A 143 -0.77 8.41 4.63
CA PRO A 143 -1.37 7.16 5.07
C PRO A 143 -2.52 6.67 4.19
N ASN A 144 -2.96 7.50 3.26
CA ASN A 144 -4.09 7.22 2.39
C ASN A 144 -3.66 6.43 1.16
N LYS A 145 -4.51 5.52 0.69
CA LYS A 145 -4.29 4.74 -0.54
C LYS A 145 -5.59 4.60 -1.32
N CYS A 146 -5.55 4.85 -2.64
CA CYS A 146 -6.64 4.48 -3.54
C CYS A 146 -6.53 2.99 -3.83
N CYS A 147 -7.53 2.21 -3.40
CA CYS A 147 -7.48 0.76 -3.42
C CYS A 147 -8.30 0.12 -4.55
N VAL A 148 -9.51 0.63 -4.76
CA VAL A 148 -10.48 0.09 -5.74
C VAL A 148 -11.06 1.25 -6.53
N MET A 149 -11.13 1.14 -7.85
CA MET A 149 -11.57 2.26 -8.67
C MET A 149 -12.02 1.84 -10.08
N LYS A 150 -12.82 2.67 -10.73
CA LYS A 150 -13.09 2.56 -12.16
C LYS A 150 -11.79 2.78 -12.95
N GLY A 151 -11.62 2.07 -14.07
CA GLY A 151 -10.42 2.16 -14.89
C GLY A 151 -10.12 3.57 -15.42
N ARG A 152 -11.14 4.41 -15.58
CA ARG A 152 -11.01 5.82 -16.01
C ARG A 152 -10.50 6.76 -14.91
N VAL A 153 -10.53 6.36 -13.64
CA VAL A 153 -10.01 7.18 -12.54
C VAL A 153 -8.49 7.12 -12.58
N GLU A 154 -7.84 8.25 -12.67
CA GLU A 154 -6.39 8.34 -12.57
C GLU A 154 -5.97 8.44 -11.10
N VAL A 155 -4.76 8.02 -10.79
CA VAL A 155 -4.18 8.14 -9.45
C VAL A 155 -2.96 9.04 -9.46
N THR A 156 -2.72 9.68 -8.32
CA THR A 156 -1.49 10.45 -8.07
C THR A 156 -0.31 9.53 -7.77
N HIS A 157 0.87 10.10 -7.66
CA HIS A 157 2.08 9.38 -7.26
C HIS A 157 1.88 8.65 -5.93
N GLY A 158 2.30 7.38 -5.87
CA GLY A 158 2.07 6.50 -4.74
C GLY A 158 0.60 6.09 -4.56
N GLN A 159 -0.29 6.43 -5.50
CA GLN A 159 -1.73 6.11 -5.48
C GLN A 159 -2.45 6.63 -4.24
N HIS A 160 -2.01 7.78 -3.73
CA HIS A 160 -2.58 8.36 -2.51
C HIS A 160 -3.92 9.04 -2.73
N TYR A 161 -4.17 9.60 -3.92
CA TYR A 161 -5.38 10.33 -4.26
C TYR A 161 -5.88 9.98 -5.66
N GLY A 162 -7.19 10.09 -5.87
CA GLY A 162 -7.81 9.95 -7.17
C GLY A 162 -7.85 11.28 -7.94
N ILE A 163 -7.87 11.18 -9.27
CA ILE A 163 -8.07 12.31 -10.17
C ILE A 163 -9.24 11.97 -11.08
N ILE A 164 -10.29 12.79 -11.04
CA ILE A 164 -11.47 12.66 -11.89
C ILE A 164 -11.61 13.94 -12.71
N LYS A 165 -11.68 13.80 -14.04
CA LYS A 165 -11.79 14.94 -14.98
C LYS A 165 -10.73 16.02 -14.72
N GLY A 166 -9.48 15.59 -14.45
CA GLY A 166 -8.34 16.46 -14.19
C GLY A 166 -8.32 17.16 -12.82
N LYS A 167 -9.30 16.87 -11.96
CA LYS A 167 -9.34 17.44 -10.61
C LYS A 167 -8.90 16.41 -9.57
N HIS A 168 -7.99 16.81 -8.71
CA HIS A 168 -7.65 16.03 -7.53
C HIS A 168 -8.85 15.96 -6.60
N ILE A 169 -9.17 14.75 -6.14
CA ILE A 169 -10.25 14.53 -5.20
C ILE A 169 -9.63 14.25 -3.83
N TRP A 170 -9.85 15.16 -2.91
CA TRP A 170 -9.39 15.04 -1.53
C TRP A 170 -10.38 15.47 -0.48
N GLY A 171 -10.15 14.99 0.75
CA GLY A 171 -10.76 15.50 1.95
C GLY A 171 -12.24 15.26 2.09
N LYS A 172 -12.88 16.21 2.76
CA LYS A 172 -14.26 16.08 3.25
C LYS A 172 -15.33 15.94 2.16
N GLU A 173 -15.04 16.46 0.99
CA GLU A 173 -15.97 16.49 -0.13
C GLU A 173 -15.91 15.19 -0.95
N ASN A 174 -14.90 14.39 -0.69
CA ASN A 174 -14.72 13.12 -1.37
C ASN A 174 -15.40 12.00 -0.59
N LEU A 175 -16.48 11.50 -1.15
CA LEU A 175 -17.27 10.42 -0.56
C LEU A 175 -16.51 9.09 -0.48
N ASN A 176 -15.42 8.97 -1.23
CA ASN A 176 -14.52 7.82 -1.21
C ASN A 176 -13.31 8.00 -0.29
N HIS A 177 -13.37 8.97 0.62
CA HIS A 177 -12.31 9.15 1.62
C HIS A 177 -12.30 7.99 2.63
N PRO A 178 -11.12 7.48 3.07
CA PRO A 178 -11.02 6.29 3.93
C PRO A 178 -11.78 6.42 5.25
N LEU A 179 -12.01 7.65 5.71
CA LEU A 179 -12.78 7.93 6.94
C LEU A 179 -14.31 7.84 6.76
N ARG A 180 -14.79 7.69 5.55
CA ARG A 180 -16.20 7.84 5.23
C ARG A 180 -16.79 6.69 4.45
N TYR A 181 -16.01 5.64 4.19
CA TYR A 181 -16.59 4.50 3.51
C TYR A 181 -17.11 3.44 4.50
N PRO A 182 -18.32 2.94 4.29
CA PRO A 182 -19.34 3.59 3.47
C PRO A 182 -19.74 4.95 4.05
N PRO A 183 -20.09 5.94 3.19
CA PRO A 183 -20.34 7.30 3.64
C PRO A 183 -21.38 7.37 4.75
N GLY A 184 -20.98 7.89 5.90
CA GLY A 184 -21.88 8.15 7.02
C GLY A 184 -22.22 6.98 7.94
N ARG A 185 -21.79 5.76 7.65
CA ARG A 185 -22.14 4.58 8.46
C ARG A 185 -21.08 4.11 9.45
N GLY A 186 -19.83 4.53 9.30
CA GLY A 186 -18.77 4.17 10.25
C GLY A 186 -18.40 2.68 10.30
N GLU A 187 -18.78 1.90 9.31
CA GLU A 187 -18.66 0.44 9.27
C GLU A 187 -17.26 -0.08 8.93
N GLY A 188 -16.28 0.80 8.92
CA GLY A 188 -14.91 0.41 8.64
C GLY A 188 -14.36 1.04 7.37
N PHE A 189 -13.14 0.67 7.02
CA PHE A 189 -12.41 1.15 5.85
C PHE A 189 -11.57 0.00 5.29
N ILE A 190 -11.12 0.11 4.03
CA ILE A 190 -10.16 -0.84 3.48
C ILE A 190 -8.84 -0.70 4.23
N GLN A 191 -8.43 -1.75 4.91
CA GLN A 191 -7.13 -1.81 5.57
C GLN A 191 -6.08 -2.22 4.54
N VAL A 192 -5.07 -1.38 4.33
CA VAL A 192 -3.94 -1.69 3.45
C VAL A 192 -2.78 -2.15 4.32
N HIS A 193 -2.70 -3.45 4.55
CA HIS A 193 -1.62 -4.04 5.32
C HIS A 193 -0.32 -4.00 4.52
N HIS A 194 0.64 -3.24 5.01
CA HIS A 194 1.88 -2.91 4.32
C HIS A 194 3.05 -3.71 4.91
N PHE A 195 3.52 -4.70 4.16
CA PHE A 195 4.58 -5.63 4.57
C PHE A 195 5.98 -5.20 4.08
N LYS A 196 6.18 -3.93 3.84
CA LYS A 196 7.46 -3.33 3.44
C LYS A 196 8.61 -3.60 4.40
N TRP A 197 8.30 -3.84 5.68
CA TRP A 197 9.24 -3.85 6.79
C TRP A 197 9.90 -5.22 6.99
N ASP A 198 10.38 -5.82 5.92
CA ASP A 198 11.16 -7.06 5.93
C ASP A 198 12.67 -6.79 6.06
N SER A 199 13.48 -7.85 6.09
CA SER A 199 14.93 -7.75 6.28
C SER A 199 15.67 -6.97 5.18
N THR A 200 15.03 -6.65 4.06
CA THR A 200 15.64 -5.88 2.96
C THR A 200 15.44 -4.37 3.11
N VAL A 201 14.52 -3.95 3.99
CA VAL A 201 14.15 -2.54 4.15
C VAL A 201 15.33 -1.66 4.56
N LEU A 202 16.21 -2.14 5.44
CA LEU A 202 17.33 -1.33 5.93
C LEU A 202 18.32 -0.96 4.84
N GLU A 203 18.66 -1.90 3.95
CA GLU A 203 19.54 -1.60 2.83
C GLU A 203 18.88 -0.61 1.86
N ARG A 204 17.59 -0.78 1.56
CA ARG A 204 16.82 0.16 0.75
C ARG A 204 16.77 1.56 1.36
N LEU A 205 16.51 1.67 2.67
CA LEU A 205 16.50 2.96 3.36
C LEU A 205 17.87 3.63 3.32
N LYS A 206 18.93 2.86 3.54
CA LYS A 206 20.32 3.32 3.49
C LYS A 206 20.70 3.81 2.10
N GLU A 207 20.41 3.04 1.07
CA GLU A 207 20.68 3.37 -0.32
C GLU A 207 19.98 4.66 -0.73
N VAL A 208 18.65 4.72 -0.58
CA VAL A 208 17.84 5.87 -0.99
C VAL A 208 18.22 7.12 -0.20
N SER A 209 18.47 7.01 1.11
CA SER A 209 18.86 8.16 1.93
C SER A 209 20.18 8.82 1.52
N ARG A 210 21.08 8.08 0.87
CA ARG A 210 22.38 8.57 0.38
C ARG A 210 22.31 9.23 -0.99
N THR A 211 21.25 8.98 -1.74
CA THR A 211 21.13 9.41 -3.14
C THR A 211 20.43 10.76 -3.32
N LYS A 212 20.79 11.75 -2.52
CA LYS A 212 20.15 13.07 -2.33
C LYS A 212 19.63 13.78 -3.58
N LYS A 213 20.19 13.52 -4.76
CA LYS A 213 19.80 14.18 -6.01
C LYS A 213 19.04 13.25 -6.97
N VAL A 214 18.89 11.98 -6.62
CA VAL A 214 18.33 10.96 -7.51
C VAL A 214 16.84 10.74 -7.24
N TYR A 215 16.45 10.73 -5.95
CA TYR A 215 15.09 10.47 -5.53
C TYR A 215 14.52 11.69 -4.79
N THR A 216 13.38 12.20 -5.23
CA THR A 216 12.70 13.35 -4.60
C THR A 216 12.30 13.05 -3.14
N PHE A 217 12.07 11.79 -2.83
CA PHE A 217 11.66 11.28 -1.50
C PHE A 217 12.83 10.86 -0.59
N TRP A 218 14.08 11.15 -0.95
CA TRP A 218 15.25 10.75 -0.16
C TRP A 218 15.21 11.23 1.31
N LYS A 219 14.60 12.40 1.56
CA LYS A 219 14.46 12.96 2.90
C LYS A 219 13.54 12.10 3.79
N GLU A 220 12.46 11.59 3.23
CA GLU A 220 11.56 10.66 3.91
C GLU A 220 12.32 9.39 4.33
N TYR A 221 13.04 8.80 3.41
CA TYR A 221 13.85 7.62 3.66
C TYR A 221 14.98 7.88 4.67
N GLN A 222 15.60 9.05 4.62
CA GLN A 222 16.63 9.45 5.59
C GLN A 222 16.04 9.58 7.00
N LYS A 223 14.87 10.17 7.16
CA LYS A 223 14.17 10.26 8.45
C LYS A 223 13.91 8.86 9.02
N MET A 224 13.34 7.96 8.22
CA MET A 224 13.09 6.57 8.62
C MET A 224 14.39 5.86 9.00
N TYR A 225 15.41 5.95 8.17
CA TYR A 225 16.72 5.32 8.43
C TYR A 225 17.34 5.77 9.75
N ASN A 226 17.35 7.09 10.00
CA ASN A 226 17.91 7.64 11.23
C ASN A 226 17.12 7.19 12.46
N ALA A 227 15.78 7.28 12.42
CA ALA A 227 14.92 6.88 13.51
C ALA A 227 15.07 5.39 13.87
N ILE A 228 15.20 4.52 12.86
CA ILE A 228 15.43 3.08 13.04
C ILE A 228 16.83 2.83 13.62
N LYS A 229 17.85 3.53 13.12
CA LYS A 229 19.21 3.47 13.66
C LYS A 229 19.25 3.85 15.14
N ASP A 230 18.61 4.95 15.51
CA ASP A 230 18.53 5.46 16.87
C ASP A 230 17.72 4.54 17.81
N SER A 231 16.91 3.65 17.26
CA SER A 231 16.13 2.62 17.96
C SER A 231 16.78 1.21 17.87
N ASN A 232 18.09 1.11 17.80
CA ASN A 232 18.83 -0.15 17.73
C ASN A 232 18.41 -1.05 16.55
N TRP A 233 18.23 -0.46 15.38
CA TRP A 233 17.89 -1.15 14.11
C TRP A 233 16.58 -1.92 14.13
N LYS A 234 15.61 -1.42 14.87
CA LYS A 234 14.24 -1.97 14.93
C LYS A 234 13.22 -0.83 15.04
N ILE A 235 11.94 -1.17 14.89
CA ILE A 235 10.86 -0.26 15.25
C ILE A 235 10.60 -0.39 16.74
N ASP A 236 10.63 0.73 17.45
CA ASP A 236 10.28 0.75 18.87
C ASP A 236 8.76 0.61 19.04
N ILE A 237 8.33 -0.64 19.23
CA ILE A 237 6.91 -0.97 19.37
C ILE A 237 6.26 -0.45 20.65
N SER A 238 7.03 0.08 21.60
CA SER A 238 6.51 0.67 22.83
C SER A 238 6.02 2.11 22.64
N LYS A 239 6.37 2.76 21.54
CA LYS A 239 5.98 4.14 21.24
C LYS A 239 4.48 4.26 21.03
N LYS A 240 3.82 5.01 21.91
CA LYS A 240 2.36 5.21 21.88
C LYS A 240 1.87 5.88 20.59
N GLU A 241 2.67 6.77 19.99
CA GLU A 241 2.35 7.44 18.74
C GLU A 241 2.31 6.50 17.52
N PHE A 242 2.85 5.29 17.63
CA PHE A 242 2.80 4.29 16.56
C PHE A 242 1.53 3.45 16.57
N PHE A 243 0.76 3.49 17.64
CA PHE A 243 -0.50 2.73 17.78
C PHE A 243 -0.36 1.26 17.41
N ILE A 244 0.75 0.62 17.84
CA ILE A 244 1.03 -0.78 17.52
C ILE A 244 0.19 -1.68 18.38
N GLU A 245 -0.49 -2.64 17.73
CA GLU A 245 -1.24 -3.72 18.36
C GLU A 245 -0.86 -5.07 17.76
N ARG A 246 -0.96 -6.12 18.56
CA ARG A 246 -0.73 -7.49 18.08
C ARG A 246 -2.01 -8.03 17.45
N LEU A 247 -2.02 -8.20 16.16
CA LEU A 247 -3.08 -8.87 15.43
C LEU A 247 -2.75 -10.36 15.30
N GLN A 248 -3.31 -11.18 16.19
CA GLN A 248 -2.81 -12.54 16.40
C GLN A 248 -3.29 -13.57 15.38
N LYS A 249 -4.40 -13.42 14.68
CA LYS A 249 -5.01 -14.58 14.03
C LYS A 249 -5.55 -14.36 12.64
N ASN A 250 -6.29 -13.30 12.39
CA ASN A 250 -7.05 -13.19 11.16
C ASN A 250 -6.82 -11.83 10.50
N PRO A 251 -6.44 -11.77 9.22
CA PRO A 251 -6.32 -10.51 8.51
C PRO A 251 -7.62 -9.70 8.45
N SER A 252 -8.77 -10.34 8.70
CA SER A 252 -10.08 -9.70 8.82
C SER A 252 -10.42 -9.22 10.24
N GLU A 253 -9.59 -9.49 11.25
CA GLU A 253 -9.81 -8.91 12.57
C GLU A 253 -9.61 -7.40 12.52
N HIS A 254 -10.64 -6.69 12.95
CA HIS A 254 -10.71 -5.25 12.86
C HIS A 254 -9.62 -4.58 13.66
N TRP A 255 -8.81 -3.79 12.98
CA TRP A 255 -8.14 -2.67 13.60
C TRP A 255 -9.20 -1.72 14.15
N GLU A 256 -9.06 -1.21 15.36
CA GLU A 256 -10.04 -0.28 15.92
C GLU A 256 -10.19 0.95 15.04
N TYR A 257 -11.25 0.97 14.27
CA TYR A 257 -11.62 2.08 13.38
C TYR A 257 -11.56 3.45 14.08
N THR A 258 -11.90 3.50 15.37
CA THR A 258 -11.85 4.74 16.16
C THR A 258 -10.43 5.27 16.35
N LYS A 259 -9.44 4.40 16.58
CA LYS A 259 -8.03 4.81 16.70
C LYS A 259 -7.51 5.32 15.36
N TRP A 260 -7.82 4.59 14.30
CA TRP A 260 -7.45 4.96 12.94
C TRP A 260 -8.07 6.28 12.51
N ASN A 261 -9.35 6.49 12.77
CA ASN A 261 -10.06 7.74 12.48
C ASN A 261 -9.46 8.94 13.23
N ARG A 262 -9.14 8.78 14.52
CA ARG A 262 -8.48 9.84 15.27
C ARG A 262 -7.14 10.24 14.69
N LEU A 263 -6.39 9.24 14.23
CA LEU A 263 -5.09 9.44 13.64
C LEU A 263 -5.19 10.14 12.28
N LEU A 264 -6.04 9.64 11.39
CA LEU A 264 -6.24 10.22 10.07
C LEU A 264 -6.82 11.64 10.14
N LYS A 265 -7.71 11.94 11.09
CA LYS A 265 -8.20 13.31 11.31
C LYS A 265 -7.09 14.29 11.66
N LYS A 266 -6.07 13.85 12.40
CA LYS A 266 -4.89 14.68 12.71
C LYS A 266 -3.99 14.89 11.50
N ILE A 267 -3.95 13.95 10.57
CA ILE A 267 -3.08 13.98 9.39
C ILE A 267 -3.69 14.79 8.24
N ILE A 268 -5.00 14.68 8.07
CA ILE A 268 -5.73 15.28 6.94
C ILE A 268 -6.19 16.70 7.26
N ALA A 269 -6.20 17.09 8.52
CA ALA A 269 -6.55 18.43 8.95
C ALA A 269 -5.38 19.44 8.90
N VAL A 270 -4.21 19.02 8.42
CA VAL A 270 -3.03 19.83 8.08
C VAL A 270 -2.95 19.93 6.55
#